data_d261ab8b1723c2736adb35ce7c6d2de0
#
_entry.id   d261ab8b1723c2736adb35ce7c6d2de0
#
_cell.length_a   1.000
_cell.length_b   1.000
_cell.length_c   1.000
_cell.angle_alpha   90.00
_cell.angle_beta   90.00
_cell.angle_gamma   90.00
#
_symmetry.space_group_name_H-M   'P 1'
#
loop_
_entity.id
_entity.type
_entity.pdbx_description
1 polymer ?
#
loop_
_entity_poly.entity_id
_entity_poly.type
_entity_poly.pdbx_seq_one_letter_code
_entity_poly.pdbx_strand_id
1 'polypeptide(L)'
;AKDEANKPRLASVMYNLLESIRICTVLLTPFIPDSCEKIFAQIGACECCRDWDSAAKWGSLSATVTVHKGEAIFPRVDAQKALEELEAIQEAQKKAALPAMEFEPMVEEKVDFDTFCKSDFRAVKVKSCEAVKKSEKLLRFTLDDGTGTDRQILSGIHKWYKPEELVGKTLVAIVNLPPRKMMGLESCGMLLSAVHTEKGEEVLNLIMVDDKIPAGAKLC
;
A
#
# COMPACT_ATOMS: atom_id res chain seq x y z
N ALA A 1 4.01 -30.62 -49.68
CA ALA A 1 4.13 -30.59 -51.11
C ALA A 1 3.40 -31.83 -51.69
N LYS A 2 2.42 -31.59 -52.58
CA LYS A 2 1.72 -32.67 -53.28
C LYS A 2 2.58 -33.28 -54.40
N ASP A 3 3.68 -32.63 -54.72
CA ASP A 3 4.55 -32.97 -55.85
C ASP A 3 5.94 -33.31 -55.35
N GLU A 4 6.45 -34.51 -55.69
CA GLU A 4 7.75 -34.98 -55.21
C GLU A 4 8.93 -34.16 -55.74
N ALA A 5 8.80 -33.61 -56.94
CA ALA A 5 9.81 -32.74 -57.53
C ALA A 5 10.09 -31.46 -56.71
N ASN A 6 9.13 -31.01 -55.89
CA ASN A 6 9.24 -29.83 -55.03
C ASN A 6 9.74 -30.10 -53.60
N LYS A 7 9.91 -31.38 -53.24
CA LYS A 7 10.40 -31.76 -51.86
C LYS A 7 11.76 -31.15 -51.53
N PRO A 8 12.80 -31.15 -52.41
CA PRO A 8 14.09 -30.53 -52.07
C PRO A 8 13.98 -29.02 -51.81
N ARG A 9 13.18 -28.33 -52.62
CA ARG A 9 12.94 -26.88 -52.43
C ARG A 9 12.20 -26.61 -51.10
N LEU A 10 11.19 -27.42 -50.77
CA LEU A 10 10.47 -27.31 -49.51
C LEU A 10 11.40 -27.51 -48.32
N ALA A 11 12.26 -28.54 -48.39
CA ALA A 11 13.25 -28.82 -47.34
C ALA A 11 14.18 -27.60 -47.12
N SER A 12 14.69 -27.00 -48.19
CA SER A 12 15.52 -25.80 -48.08
C SER A 12 14.79 -24.61 -47.47
N VAL A 13 13.53 -24.40 -47.82
CA VAL A 13 12.69 -23.31 -47.30
C VAL A 13 12.46 -23.56 -45.78
N MET A 14 12.07 -24.77 -45.40
CA MET A 14 11.83 -25.13 -44.01
C MET A 14 13.10 -24.98 -43.15
N TYR A 15 14.25 -25.47 -43.65
CA TYR A 15 15.53 -25.30 -42.99
C TYR A 15 15.89 -23.83 -42.72
N ASN A 16 15.75 -22.99 -43.80
CA ASN A 16 16.05 -21.57 -43.65
C ASN A 16 15.12 -20.86 -42.64
N LEU A 17 13.84 -21.25 -42.57
CA LEU A 17 12.90 -20.73 -41.57
C LEU A 17 13.32 -21.14 -40.15
N LEU A 18 13.66 -22.41 -39.94
CA LEU A 18 14.07 -22.92 -38.65
C LEU A 18 15.40 -22.27 -38.16
N GLU A 19 16.36 -22.09 -39.09
CA GLU A 19 17.61 -21.43 -38.76
C GLU A 19 17.43 -19.94 -38.43
N SER A 20 16.53 -19.25 -39.16
CA SER A 20 16.15 -17.87 -38.84
C SER A 20 15.53 -17.79 -37.45
N ILE A 21 14.60 -18.71 -37.12
CA ILE A 21 13.97 -18.77 -35.78
C ILE A 21 15.04 -19.00 -34.71
N ARG A 22 15.99 -19.95 -34.93
CA ARG A 22 17.09 -20.20 -34.01
C ARG A 22 17.88 -18.94 -33.71
N ILE A 23 18.36 -18.24 -34.75
CA ILE A 23 19.15 -17.01 -34.59
C ILE A 23 18.36 -15.95 -33.82
N CYS A 24 17.12 -15.70 -34.22
CA CYS A 24 16.25 -14.75 -33.50
C CYS A 24 16.08 -15.15 -32.02
N THR A 25 15.91 -16.43 -31.75
CA THR A 25 15.73 -16.94 -30.39
C THR A 25 16.99 -16.71 -29.54
N VAL A 26 18.20 -16.98 -30.10
CA VAL A 26 19.45 -16.67 -29.39
C VAL A 26 19.52 -15.19 -29.03
N LEU A 27 19.20 -14.29 -29.98
CA LEU A 27 19.24 -12.85 -29.75
C LEU A 27 18.17 -12.37 -28.75
N LEU A 28 17.05 -13.09 -28.61
CA LEU A 28 15.97 -12.77 -27.67
C LEU A 28 16.20 -13.36 -26.26
N THR A 29 17.13 -14.27 -26.10
CA THR A 29 17.39 -14.93 -24.80
C THR A 29 17.57 -13.96 -23.64
N PRO A 30 18.28 -12.82 -23.76
CA PRO A 30 18.41 -11.86 -22.66
C PRO A 30 17.10 -11.19 -22.22
N PHE A 31 16.06 -11.20 -23.09
CA PHE A 31 14.79 -10.52 -22.82
C PHE A 31 13.67 -11.46 -22.38
N ILE A 32 13.61 -12.66 -22.95
CA ILE A 32 12.56 -13.65 -22.68
C ILE A 32 13.14 -15.08 -22.55
N PRO A 33 14.02 -15.33 -21.56
CA PRO A 33 14.78 -16.58 -21.46
C PRO A 33 13.88 -17.82 -21.44
N ASP A 34 12.83 -17.84 -20.61
CA ASP A 34 11.93 -18.98 -20.47
C ASP A 34 11.19 -19.34 -21.75
N SER A 35 10.82 -18.33 -22.55
CA SER A 35 10.17 -18.54 -23.84
C SER A 35 11.18 -19.05 -24.88
N CYS A 36 12.42 -18.58 -24.82
CA CYS A 36 13.47 -19.02 -25.73
C CYS A 36 13.80 -20.51 -25.53
N GLU A 37 13.86 -21.00 -24.30
CA GLU A 37 14.05 -22.44 -24.01
C GLU A 37 12.93 -23.29 -24.63
N LYS A 38 11.69 -22.83 -24.54
CA LYS A 38 10.54 -23.52 -25.17
C LYS A 38 10.64 -23.51 -26.70
N ILE A 39 11.10 -22.41 -27.30
CA ILE A 39 11.29 -22.32 -28.76
C ILE A 39 12.41 -23.27 -29.18
N PHE A 40 13.56 -23.28 -28.50
CA PHE A 40 14.66 -24.20 -28.81
C PHE A 40 14.22 -25.65 -28.74
N ALA A 41 13.44 -26.03 -27.72
CA ALA A 41 12.89 -27.38 -27.60
C ALA A 41 11.96 -27.73 -28.75
N GLN A 42 11.09 -26.80 -29.18
CA GLN A 42 10.16 -27.02 -30.30
C GLN A 42 10.87 -27.18 -31.65
N ILE A 43 11.90 -26.38 -31.92
CA ILE A 43 12.66 -26.46 -33.18
C ILE A 43 13.76 -27.53 -33.13
N GLY A 44 13.92 -28.24 -32.02
CA GLY A 44 14.93 -29.29 -31.86
C GLY A 44 16.37 -28.80 -31.91
N ALA A 45 16.63 -27.55 -31.48
CA ALA A 45 17.98 -26.99 -31.44
C ALA A 45 18.81 -27.67 -30.34
N CYS A 46 20.03 -28.15 -30.67
CA CYS A 46 20.96 -28.66 -29.69
C CYS A 46 21.58 -27.53 -28.84
N GLU A 47 22.13 -27.84 -27.68
CA GLU A 47 22.80 -26.87 -26.82
C GLU A 47 23.99 -26.19 -27.53
N CYS A 48 24.68 -26.90 -28.39
CA CYS A 48 25.82 -26.44 -29.15
C CYS A 48 25.51 -25.33 -30.16
N CYS A 49 24.24 -25.03 -30.43
CA CYS A 49 23.81 -23.99 -31.36
C CYS A 49 22.90 -22.92 -30.72
N ARG A 50 22.96 -22.79 -29.38
CA ARG A 50 22.15 -21.82 -28.59
C ARG A 50 23.00 -20.67 -28.00
N ASP A 51 24.31 -20.76 -28.09
CA ASP A 51 25.24 -19.75 -27.59
C ASP A 51 25.23 -18.49 -28.47
N TRP A 52 25.63 -17.36 -27.88
CA TRP A 52 25.64 -16.05 -28.54
C TRP A 52 26.45 -16.03 -29.84
N ASP A 53 27.63 -16.69 -29.82
CA ASP A 53 28.52 -16.74 -30.98
C ASP A 53 27.93 -17.55 -32.15
N SER A 54 27.02 -18.49 -31.86
CA SER A 54 26.31 -19.24 -32.87
C SER A 54 25.32 -18.41 -33.69
N ALA A 55 24.85 -17.30 -33.15
CA ALA A 55 23.96 -16.39 -33.86
C ALA A 55 24.63 -15.70 -35.06
N ALA A 56 25.95 -15.54 -35.02
CA ALA A 56 26.73 -14.96 -36.10
C ALA A 56 26.96 -15.96 -37.28
N LYS A 57 26.65 -17.24 -37.08
CA LYS A 57 26.91 -18.28 -38.03
C LYS A 57 25.60 -18.84 -38.56
N TRP A 58 25.42 -18.77 -39.91
CA TRP A 58 24.32 -19.43 -40.60
C TRP A 58 24.63 -20.92 -40.80
N GLY A 59 23.62 -21.78 -40.59
CA GLY A 59 23.78 -23.21 -40.80
C GLY A 59 24.26 -23.97 -39.58
N SER A 60 24.08 -23.44 -38.40
CA SER A 60 24.43 -24.11 -37.12
C SER A 60 23.38 -25.14 -36.68
N LEU A 61 22.16 -25.07 -37.20
CA LEU A 61 21.13 -26.06 -36.92
C LEU A 61 21.40 -27.37 -37.73
N SER A 62 21.15 -28.51 -37.11
CA SER A 62 21.33 -29.80 -37.83
C SER A 62 20.41 -29.89 -39.02
N ALA A 63 20.92 -30.41 -40.17
CA ALA A 63 20.12 -30.68 -41.34
C ALA A 63 19.00 -31.74 -41.11
N THR A 64 19.15 -32.57 -40.08
CA THR A 64 18.22 -33.67 -39.71
C THR A 64 17.46 -33.36 -38.43
N VAL A 65 17.15 -32.10 -38.19
CA VAL A 65 16.43 -31.68 -36.97
C VAL A 65 14.99 -32.17 -36.96
N THR A 66 14.52 -32.59 -35.81
CA THR A 66 13.13 -32.98 -35.57
C THR A 66 12.40 -31.87 -34.82
N VAL A 67 11.31 -31.38 -35.45
CA VAL A 67 10.46 -30.35 -34.81
C VAL A 67 9.41 -31.02 -33.92
N HIS A 68 9.22 -30.49 -32.73
CA HIS A 68 8.25 -31.00 -31.77
C HIS A 68 7.08 -30.03 -31.63
N LYS A 69 5.86 -30.57 -31.66
CA LYS A 69 4.67 -29.77 -31.36
C LYS A 69 4.60 -29.53 -29.85
N GLY A 70 4.78 -28.29 -29.43
CA GLY A 70 4.62 -27.86 -28.05
C GLY A 70 3.34 -27.07 -27.82
N GLU A 71 3.17 -26.58 -26.60
CA GLU A 71 2.12 -25.64 -26.24
C GLU A 71 2.35 -24.27 -26.89
N ALA A 72 1.29 -23.48 -27.03
CA ALA A 72 1.40 -22.11 -27.52
C ALA A 72 2.23 -21.27 -26.51
N ILE A 73 3.39 -20.78 -26.97
CA ILE A 73 4.31 -19.99 -26.11
C ILE A 73 3.72 -18.62 -25.79
N PHE A 74 3.01 -18.04 -26.74
CA PHE A 74 2.34 -16.74 -26.59
C PHE A 74 0.83 -16.93 -26.85
N PRO A 75 0.08 -17.43 -25.85
CA PRO A 75 -1.37 -17.55 -25.96
C PRO A 75 -2.00 -16.15 -26.02
N ARG A 76 -3.12 -16.02 -26.70
CA ARG A 76 -3.92 -14.79 -26.62
C ARG A 76 -4.47 -14.65 -25.20
N VAL A 77 -4.14 -13.55 -24.57
CA VAL A 77 -4.65 -13.19 -23.24
C VAL A 77 -5.96 -12.41 -23.43
N ASP A 78 -6.99 -12.82 -22.71
CA ASP A 78 -8.20 -12.01 -22.55
C ASP A 78 -7.85 -10.83 -21.64
N ALA A 79 -7.84 -9.62 -22.21
CA ALA A 79 -7.42 -8.42 -21.50
C ALA A 79 -8.29 -8.15 -20.26
N GLN A 80 -9.58 -8.45 -20.33
CA GLN A 80 -10.51 -8.19 -19.25
C GLN A 80 -10.25 -9.12 -18.06
N LYS A 81 -10.10 -10.43 -18.33
CA LYS A 81 -9.73 -11.41 -17.29
C LYS A 81 -8.37 -11.13 -16.66
N ALA A 82 -7.38 -10.76 -17.48
CA ALA A 82 -6.05 -10.44 -16.98
C ALA A 82 -6.04 -9.20 -16.09
N LEU A 83 -6.86 -8.18 -16.38
CA LEU A 83 -7.02 -7.00 -15.56
C LEU A 83 -7.68 -7.35 -14.23
N GLU A 84 -8.75 -8.14 -14.22
CA GLU A 84 -9.44 -8.59 -13.02
C GLU A 84 -8.49 -9.41 -12.11
N GLU A 85 -7.68 -10.30 -12.69
CA GLU A 85 -6.69 -11.08 -11.94
C GLU A 85 -5.58 -10.19 -11.35
N LEU A 86 -5.10 -9.18 -12.10
CA LEU A 86 -4.10 -8.22 -11.61
C LEU A 86 -4.65 -7.34 -10.50
N GLU A 87 -5.89 -6.86 -10.62
CA GLU A 87 -6.55 -6.09 -9.57
C GLU A 87 -6.71 -6.92 -8.29
N ALA A 88 -7.15 -8.18 -8.40
CA ALA A 88 -7.24 -9.09 -7.26
C ALA A 88 -5.88 -9.35 -6.58
N ILE A 89 -4.81 -9.52 -7.36
CA ILE A 89 -3.45 -9.68 -6.83
C ILE A 89 -2.99 -8.40 -6.12
N GLN A 90 -3.23 -7.22 -6.70
CA GLN A 90 -2.88 -5.94 -6.10
C GLN A 90 -3.64 -5.69 -4.80
N GLU A 91 -4.92 -6.01 -4.75
CA GLU A 91 -5.72 -5.90 -3.53
C GLU A 91 -5.24 -6.86 -2.44
N ALA A 92 -4.89 -8.11 -2.80
CA ALA A 92 -4.32 -9.07 -1.87
C ALA A 92 -2.96 -8.61 -1.33
N GLN A 93 -2.10 -8.05 -2.19
CA GLN A 93 -0.82 -7.49 -1.78
C GLN A 93 -0.98 -6.26 -0.88
N LYS A 94 -1.92 -5.35 -1.20
CA LYS A 94 -2.23 -4.21 -0.33
C LYS A 94 -2.73 -4.65 1.04
N LYS A 95 -3.63 -5.64 1.10
CA LYS A 95 -4.11 -6.20 2.38
C LYS A 95 -3.00 -6.87 3.19
N ALA A 96 -2.09 -7.59 2.53
CA ALA A 96 -0.95 -8.24 3.18
C ALA A 96 0.14 -7.26 3.64
N ALA A 97 0.26 -6.10 2.98
CA ALA A 97 1.22 -5.05 3.34
C ALA A 97 0.74 -4.13 4.46
N LEU A 98 -0.56 -4.13 4.78
CA LEU A 98 -1.08 -3.39 5.92
C LEU A 98 -0.62 -4.10 7.21
N PRO A 99 0.00 -3.37 8.15
CA PRO A 99 0.33 -3.94 9.45
C PRO A 99 -0.96 -4.44 10.12
N ALA A 100 -0.88 -5.55 10.84
CA ALA A 100 -2.00 -6.04 11.64
C ALA A 100 -2.35 -4.97 12.67
N MET A 101 -3.48 -4.28 12.46
CA MET A 101 -4.02 -3.29 13.39
C MET A 101 -5.09 -3.97 14.24
N GLU A 102 -4.95 -3.83 15.55
CA GLU A 102 -5.95 -4.28 16.49
C GLU A 102 -6.73 -3.07 17.01
N PHE A 103 -8.04 -3.19 16.99
CA PHE A 103 -8.96 -2.16 17.50
C PHE A 103 -9.71 -2.72 18.71
N GLU A 104 -10.03 -1.84 19.64
CA GLU A 104 -10.96 -2.20 20.70
C GLU A 104 -12.31 -2.64 20.10
N PRO A 105 -12.94 -3.70 20.65
CA PRO A 105 -14.24 -4.13 20.16
C PRO A 105 -15.28 -3.03 20.36
N MET A 106 -16.22 -2.93 19.42
CA MET A 106 -17.32 -1.98 19.53
C MET A 106 -18.16 -2.27 20.76
N VAL A 107 -18.56 -1.22 21.48
CA VAL A 107 -19.47 -1.32 22.60
C VAL A 107 -20.86 -1.70 22.07
N GLU A 108 -21.42 -2.80 22.58
CA GLU A 108 -22.73 -3.30 22.14
C GLU A 108 -23.91 -2.49 22.73
N GLU A 109 -23.67 -1.86 23.89
CA GLU A 109 -24.68 -1.03 24.57
C GLU A 109 -24.94 0.25 23.78
N LYS A 110 -26.19 0.50 23.45
CA LYS A 110 -26.61 1.68 22.67
C LYS A 110 -26.78 2.87 23.62
N VAL A 111 -26.12 3.97 23.26
CA VAL A 111 -26.31 5.25 23.96
C VAL A 111 -27.57 5.91 23.41
N ASP A 112 -28.43 6.36 24.31
CA ASP A 112 -29.61 7.15 24.02
C ASP A 112 -29.20 8.52 23.42
N PHE A 113 -29.95 8.98 22.41
CA PHE A 113 -29.67 10.22 21.67
C PHE A 113 -29.65 11.46 22.58
N ASP A 114 -30.60 11.53 23.53
CA ASP A 114 -30.66 12.64 24.47
C ASP A 114 -29.47 12.68 25.43
N THR A 115 -28.95 11.53 25.79
CA THR A 115 -27.71 11.41 26.56
C THR A 115 -26.50 11.83 25.75
N PHE A 116 -26.41 11.43 24.50
CA PHE A 116 -25.33 11.88 23.60
C PHE A 116 -25.37 13.40 23.38
N CYS A 117 -26.54 13.97 23.18
CA CYS A 117 -26.72 15.42 22.97
C CYS A 117 -26.33 16.28 24.19
N LYS A 118 -26.24 15.68 25.39
CA LYS A 118 -25.70 16.38 26.56
C LYS A 118 -24.20 16.60 26.51
N SER A 119 -23.49 15.87 25.65
CA SER A 119 -22.05 16.06 25.46
C SER A 119 -21.78 17.26 24.55
N ASP A 120 -20.95 18.20 24.97
CA ASP A 120 -20.59 19.39 24.18
C ASP A 120 -19.20 19.22 23.59
N PHE A 121 -19.16 18.80 22.33
CA PHE A 121 -17.94 18.67 21.55
C PHE A 121 -17.66 19.95 20.79
N ARG A 122 -16.45 20.50 20.93
CA ARG A 122 -16.04 21.75 20.30
C ARG A 122 -14.69 21.65 19.62
N ALA A 123 -14.55 22.42 18.54
CA ALA A 123 -13.24 22.73 17.99
C ALA A 123 -12.53 23.71 18.92
N VAL A 124 -11.33 23.37 19.35
CA VAL A 124 -10.52 24.19 20.28
C VAL A 124 -9.15 24.46 19.67
N LYS A 125 -8.69 25.70 19.74
CA LYS A 125 -7.39 26.09 19.19
C LYS A 125 -6.31 26.08 20.25
N VAL A 126 -5.19 25.44 19.97
CA VAL A 126 -4.06 25.37 20.93
C VAL A 126 -3.31 26.70 20.92
N LYS A 127 -3.40 27.47 22.02
CA LYS A 127 -2.61 28.68 22.24
C LYS A 127 -1.22 28.37 22.74
N SER A 128 -1.12 27.44 23.70
CA SER A 128 0.16 26.94 24.19
C SER A 128 0.05 25.49 24.64
N CYS A 129 1.15 24.76 24.55
CA CYS A 129 1.29 23.40 25.02
C CYS A 129 2.62 23.26 25.76
N GLU A 130 2.62 22.66 26.95
CA GLU A 130 3.80 22.53 27.77
C GLU A 130 3.84 21.14 28.46
N ALA A 131 5.03 20.59 28.62
CA ALA A 131 5.22 19.37 29.39
C ALA A 131 5.04 19.64 30.90
N VAL A 132 4.33 18.78 31.60
CA VAL A 132 4.11 18.90 33.04
C VAL A 132 5.36 18.43 33.79
N LYS A 133 6.04 19.32 34.50
CA LYS A 133 7.34 19.06 35.21
C LYS A 133 7.36 17.83 36.14
N LYS A 134 6.22 17.36 36.59
CA LYS A 134 6.08 16.21 37.50
C LYS A 134 5.60 14.94 36.82
N SER A 135 5.46 14.92 35.50
CA SER A 135 4.97 13.77 34.76
C SER A 135 5.59 13.72 33.36
N GLU A 136 6.20 12.59 33.03
CA GLU A 136 6.76 12.34 31.70
C GLU A 136 5.67 12.05 30.64
N LYS A 137 4.42 11.84 31.07
CA LYS A 137 3.32 11.45 30.19
C LYS A 137 2.34 12.59 29.88
N LEU A 138 2.30 13.63 30.72
CA LEU A 138 1.27 14.67 30.63
C LEU A 138 1.75 15.91 29.92
N LEU A 139 0.91 16.38 28.98
CA LEU A 139 0.98 17.70 28.39
C LEU A 139 -0.13 18.59 28.95
N ARG A 140 0.21 19.86 29.27
CA ARG A 140 -0.73 20.90 29.66
C ARG A 140 -1.05 21.77 28.45
N PHE A 141 -2.30 21.84 28.11
CA PHE A 141 -2.82 22.65 27.03
C PHE A 141 -3.50 23.89 27.58
N THR A 142 -3.21 25.03 26.97
CA THR A 142 -4.01 26.26 27.07
C THR A 142 -4.73 26.45 25.75
N LEU A 143 -6.04 26.37 25.77
CA LEU A 143 -6.91 26.27 24.58
C LEU A 143 -7.84 27.47 24.52
N ASP A 144 -8.06 27.96 23.30
CA ASP A 144 -9.16 28.83 22.96
C ASP A 144 -10.37 27.98 22.56
N ASP A 145 -11.48 28.13 23.27
CA ASP A 145 -12.74 27.42 23.00
C ASP A 145 -13.85 28.38 22.53
N GLY A 146 -13.48 29.62 22.15
CA GLY A 146 -14.39 30.63 21.69
C GLY A 146 -15.19 31.35 22.78
N THR A 147 -14.97 31.03 24.05
CA THR A 147 -15.69 31.72 25.17
C THR A 147 -15.02 33.01 25.64
N GLY A 148 -13.84 33.34 25.11
CA GLY A 148 -13.04 34.48 25.51
C GLY A 148 -12.17 34.25 26.76
N THR A 149 -12.27 33.09 27.38
CA THR A 149 -11.42 32.66 28.49
C THR A 149 -10.62 31.43 28.10
N ASP A 150 -9.34 31.38 28.50
CA ASP A 150 -8.49 30.23 28.15
C ASP A 150 -8.88 28.99 28.96
N ARG A 151 -9.08 27.89 28.27
CA ARG A 151 -9.39 26.60 28.86
C ARG A 151 -8.13 25.77 29.07
N GLN A 152 -7.94 25.23 30.29
CA GLN A 152 -6.85 24.31 30.56
C GLN A 152 -7.32 22.87 30.45
N ILE A 153 -6.62 22.07 29.64
CA ILE A 153 -6.80 20.61 29.56
C ILE A 153 -5.46 19.92 29.72
N LEU A 154 -5.44 18.82 30.47
CA LEU A 154 -4.28 17.94 30.61
C LEU A 154 -4.55 16.63 29.85
N SER A 155 -3.56 16.19 29.05
CA SER A 155 -3.67 14.96 28.30
C SER A 155 -2.39 14.13 28.39
N GLY A 156 -2.53 12.81 28.47
CA GLY A 156 -1.44 11.85 28.64
C GLY A 156 -0.73 11.46 27.34
N ILE A 157 -0.48 12.39 26.45
CA ILE A 157 -0.05 12.13 25.09
C ILE A 157 1.40 12.51 24.77
N HIS A 158 2.19 12.83 25.79
CA HIS A 158 3.59 13.27 25.62
C HIS A 158 4.49 12.21 24.98
N LYS A 159 4.09 10.93 25.03
CA LYS A 159 4.80 9.84 24.33
C LYS A 159 4.72 9.98 22.79
N TRP A 160 3.62 10.53 22.27
CA TRP A 160 3.32 10.58 20.83
C TRP A 160 3.50 11.94 20.19
N TYR A 161 3.43 13.04 20.99
CA TYR A 161 3.47 14.40 20.48
C TYR A 161 4.43 15.28 21.27
N LYS A 162 5.18 16.10 20.55
CA LYS A 162 5.96 17.18 21.15
C LYS A 162 5.10 18.43 21.32
N PRO A 163 5.27 19.20 22.41
CA PRO A 163 4.49 20.41 22.64
C PRO A 163 4.48 21.40 21.48
N GLU A 164 5.62 21.57 20.82
CA GLU A 164 5.84 22.55 19.75
C GLU A 164 5.02 22.23 18.49
N GLU A 165 4.75 20.94 18.23
CA GLU A 165 4.01 20.46 17.05
C GLU A 165 2.52 20.75 17.14
N LEU A 166 2.01 20.98 18.37
CA LEU A 166 0.59 21.13 18.65
C LEU A 166 0.14 22.59 18.73
N VAL A 167 1.07 23.51 18.96
CA VAL A 167 0.73 24.95 19.05
C VAL A 167 0.19 25.47 17.73
N GLY A 168 -0.95 26.15 17.79
CA GLY A 168 -1.64 26.69 16.61
C GLY A 168 -2.58 25.72 15.91
N LYS A 169 -2.57 24.42 16.27
CA LYS A 169 -3.47 23.41 15.71
C LYS A 169 -4.87 23.52 16.30
N THR A 170 -5.86 23.10 15.52
CA THR A 170 -7.26 23.01 15.94
C THR A 170 -7.62 21.56 16.23
N LEU A 171 -8.00 21.30 17.48
CA LEU A 171 -8.30 19.97 18.02
C LEU A 171 -9.79 19.85 18.36
N VAL A 172 -10.24 18.63 18.59
CA VAL A 172 -11.59 18.35 19.10
C VAL A 172 -11.53 18.03 20.58
N ALA A 173 -12.35 18.71 21.36
CA ALA A 173 -12.47 18.50 22.80
C ALA A 173 -13.93 18.39 23.24
N ILE A 174 -14.18 17.57 24.26
CA ILE A 174 -15.40 17.67 25.06
C ILE A 174 -15.17 18.67 26.17
N VAL A 175 -16.00 19.70 26.22
CA VAL A 175 -15.75 20.91 27.05
C VAL A 175 -16.64 21.01 28.29
N ASN A 176 -17.67 20.19 28.37
CA ASN A 176 -18.65 20.21 29.47
C ASN A 176 -18.44 19.10 30.50
N LEU A 177 -17.23 18.52 30.57
CA LEU A 177 -16.87 17.61 31.64
C LEU A 177 -16.59 18.35 32.94
N PRO A 178 -16.92 17.76 34.12
CA PRO A 178 -16.55 18.34 35.41
C PRO A 178 -15.03 18.46 35.54
N PRO A 179 -14.51 19.54 36.13
CA PRO A 179 -13.08 19.73 36.31
C PRO A 179 -12.44 18.60 37.12
N ARG A 180 -11.29 18.09 36.65
CA ARG A 180 -10.54 17.01 37.28
C ARG A 180 -9.14 17.49 37.67
N LYS A 181 -8.74 17.25 38.90
CA LYS A 181 -7.38 17.56 39.36
C LYS A 181 -6.41 16.41 39.02
N MET A 182 -5.34 16.74 38.29
CA MET A 182 -4.26 15.84 37.92
C MET A 182 -2.91 16.51 38.23
N MET A 183 -2.07 15.88 39.05
CA MET A 183 -0.75 16.42 39.45
C MET A 183 -0.77 17.85 40.01
N GLY A 184 -1.88 18.21 40.70
CA GLY A 184 -2.07 19.55 41.27
C GLY A 184 -2.56 20.61 40.30
N LEU A 185 -2.77 20.26 39.04
CA LEU A 185 -3.36 21.11 38.00
C LEU A 185 -4.80 20.66 37.71
N GLU A 186 -5.64 21.58 37.30
CA GLU A 186 -7.04 21.32 37.01
C GLU A 186 -7.23 21.14 35.49
N SER A 187 -7.88 20.05 35.05
CA SER A 187 -8.24 19.80 33.67
C SER A 187 -9.74 20.02 33.49
N CYS A 188 -10.11 20.96 32.62
CA CYS A 188 -11.50 21.36 32.37
C CYS A 188 -12.01 20.85 31.03
N GLY A 189 -12.01 19.54 30.83
CA GLY A 189 -12.40 18.86 29.61
C GLY A 189 -11.43 17.74 29.21
N MET A 190 -11.64 17.20 28.01
CA MET A 190 -10.80 16.10 27.46
C MET A 190 -10.63 16.30 25.96
N LEU A 191 -9.40 16.14 25.48
CA LEU A 191 -9.09 16.09 24.05
C LEU A 191 -9.48 14.71 23.51
N LEU A 192 -10.05 14.67 22.32
CA LEU A 192 -10.40 13.42 21.64
C LEU A 192 -9.20 12.89 20.84
N SER A 193 -9.00 11.60 20.93
CA SER A 193 -7.96 10.89 20.20
C SER A 193 -8.48 9.54 19.71
N ALA A 194 -7.98 9.09 18.58
CA ALA A 194 -8.16 7.74 18.09
C ALA A 194 -6.99 6.87 18.60
N VAL A 195 -7.31 5.73 19.17
CA VAL A 195 -6.33 4.79 19.73
C VAL A 195 -6.47 3.45 19.03
N HIS A 196 -5.35 2.86 18.65
CA HIS A 196 -5.29 1.50 18.10
C HIS A 196 -3.94 0.86 18.47
N THR A 197 -3.85 -0.44 18.28
CA THR A 197 -2.59 -1.17 18.49
C THR A 197 -2.00 -1.54 17.12
N GLU A 198 -0.74 -1.20 16.91
CA GLU A 198 0.03 -1.59 15.74
C GLU A 198 1.26 -2.38 16.18
N LYS A 199 1.38 -3.62 15.70
CA LYS A 199 2.50 -4.53 16.08
C LYS A 199 2.69 -4.71 17.58
N GLY A 200 1.60 -4.67 18.36
CA GLY A 200 1.63 -4.81 19.82
C GLY A 200 1.98 -3.52 20.58
N GLU A 201 2.15 -2.39 19.89
CA GLU A 201 2.34 -1.08 20.52
C GLU A 201 1.11 -0.20 20.34
N GLU A 202 0.76 0.52 21.42
CA GLU A 202 -0.34 1.48 21.40
C GLU A 202 0.06 2.73 20.61
N VAL A 203 -0.75 3.06 19.60
CA VAL A 203 -0.64 4.25 18.77
C VAL A 203 -1.82 5.15 19.04
N LEU A 204 -1.56 6.43 19.30
CA LEU A 204 -2.57 7.44 19.59
C LEU A 204 -2.44 8.60 18.59
N ASN A 205 -3.57 8.97 17.98
CA ASN A 205 -3.68 10.11 17.09
C ASN A 205 -4.73 11.08 17.62
N LEU A 206 -4.35 12.34 17.85
CA LEU A 206 -5.29 13.39 18.18
C LEU A 206 -6.23 13.65 17.00
N ILE A 207 -7.51 13.86 17.31
CA ILE A 207 -8.47 14.27 16.28
C ILE A 207 -8.27 15.75 16.00
N MET A 208 -7.65 16.04 14.87
CA MET A 208 -7.40 17.39 14.37
C MET A 208 -8.42 17.74 13.30
N VAL A 209 -8.86 18.97 13.27
CA VAL A 209 -9.74 19.52 12.23
C VAL A 209 -9.01 20.64 11.49
N ASP A 210 -9.56 21.08 10.34
CA ASP A 210 -8.95 22.17 9.55
C ASP A 210 -8.80 23.43 10.41
N ASP A 211 -7.61 24.02 10.41
CA ASP A 211 -7.28 25.22 11.18
C ASP A 211 -8.09 26.45 10.78
N LYS A 212 -8.87 26.39 9.68
CA LYS A 212 -9.85 27.40 9.27
C LYS A 212 -11.14 27.36 10.10
N ILE A 213 -11.39 26.24 10.81
CA ILE A 213 -12.56 26.13 11.69
C ILE A 213 -12.34 27.05 12.89
N PRO A 214 -13.28 27.97 13.17
CA PRO A 214 -13.12 28.88 14.29
C PRO A 214 -13.17 28.14 15.64
N ALA A 215 -12.39 28.61 16.60
CA ALA A 215 -12.45 28.12 17.97
C ALA A 215 -13.87 28.30 18.53
N GLY A 216 -14.37 27.30 19.25
CA GLY A 216 -15.73 27.27 19.78
C GLY A 216 -16.78 26.70 18.85
N ALA A 217 -16.46 26.36 17.59
CA ALA A 217 -17.39 25.71 16.70
C ALA A 217 -17.87 24.37 17.28
N LYS A 218 -19.18 24.20 17.39
CA LYS A 218 -19.80 22.97 17.91
C LYS A 218 -19.74 21.87 16.87
N LEU A 219 -19.40 20.68 17.30
CA LEU A 219 -19.51 19.46 16.50
C LEU A 219 -20.86 18.79 16.82
N CYS A 220 -21.56 18.38 15.76
CA CYS A 220 -22.86 17.70 15.84
C CYS A 220 -22.78 16.39 15.03
#